data_23efe31c23200ba4be6878e691a97baa
#
_entry.id   23efe31c23200ba4be6878e691a97baa
#
_cell.length_a   1.000
_cell.length_b   1.000
_cell.length_c   1.000
_cell.angle_alpha   90.00
_cell.angle_beta   90.00
_cell.angle_gamma   90.00
#
_symmetry.space_group_name_H-M   'P 1'
#
loop_
_entity.id
_entity.type
_entity.pdbx_description
1 polymer ?
#
loop_
_entity_poly.entity_id
_entity_poly.type
_entity_poly.pdbx_seq_one_letter_code
_entity_poly.pdbx_strand_id
1 'polypeptide(L)'
;MASILSACLVLYHCGDELTHALRCIQNADVDVDVYLADNTPEDPTAEKAEWLFPGVTVLPQKGNIGFGRANNAVLPHLQSKYHLIMNPDVTFEPSLLSRMIMYMEAHPNIAILTPRVLNEDGTEQFLPKKRISVHYLLGGLLENHGKLFRRWRTDFTMADMDIRYPVPVEFATGCFLFIRTEIFKKLEGFDPRFFLYQEDSDLSRRILEERLGSIVYHPEMCVTHRWARENTRTFKGRMRQMVSVCKYFLKWGITW
;
A
#
# COMPACT_ATOMS: atom_id res chain seq x y z
N MET A 1 -20.09 -16.14 9.42
CA MET A 1 -18.71 -16.66 9.14
C MET A 1 -17.86 -15.44 8.86
N ALA A 2 -16.58 -15.42 9.22
CA ALA A 2 -15.69 -14.32 8.85
C ALA A 2 -15.55 -14.28 7.32
N SER A 3 -15.48 -13.07 6.75
CA SER A 3 -15.25 -12.90 5.31
C SER A 3 -13.88 -13.46 4.90
N ILE A 4 -13.75 -13.90 3.65
CA ILE A 4 -12.46 -14.39 3.13
C ILE A 4 -11.42 -13.25 3.03
N LEU A 5 -11.90 -12.02 2.91
CA LEU A 5 -11.12 -10.81 2.74
C LEU A 5 -11.51 -9.75 3.77
N SER A 6 -10.52 -9.07 4.31
CA SER A 6 -10.70 -7.81 5.04
C SER A 6 -9.94 -6.69 4.34
N ALA A 7 -10.37 -5.45 4.54
CA ALA A 7 -9.70 -4.25 4.04
C ALA A 7 -9.49 -3.23 5.17
N CYS A 8 -8.34 -2.53 5.16
CA CYS A 8 -8.08 -1.40 6.03
C CYS A 8 -7.73 -0.16 5.21
N LEU A 9 -8.43 0.95 5.49
CA LEU A 9 -8.15 2.27 4.95
C LEU A 9 -7.78 3.21 6.10
N VAL A 10 -6.67 3.92 5.97
CA VAL A 10 -6.25 4.93 6.95
C VAL A 10 -6.80 6.28 6.54
N LEU A 11 -7.61 6.88 7.40
CA LEU A 11 -8.20 8.19 7.17
C LEU A 11 -7.27 9.29 7.70
N TYR A 12 -6.96 10.25 6.85
CA TYR A 12 -6.23 11.46 7.22
C TYR A 12 -6.65 12.62 6.32
N HIS A 13 -7.56 13.47 6.80
CA HIS A 13 -8.16 14.58 6.03
C HIS A 13 -8.70 14.13 4.67
N CYS A 14 -9.49 13.04 4.67
CA CYS A 14 -10.10 12.51 3.47
C CYS A 14 -11.31 13.35 3.06
N GLY A 15 -11.48 13.51 1.73
CA GLY A 15 -12.65 14.11 1.11
C GLY A 15 -13.59 13.06 0.50
N ASP A 16 -14.19 13.40 -0.64
CA ASP A 16 -15.13 12.53 -1.36
C ASP A 16 -14.50 11.25 -1.92
N GLU A 17 -13.16 11.21 -2.05
CA GLU A 17 -12.42 10.05 -2.52
C GLU A 17 -12.67 8.81 -1.65
N LEU A 18 -12.81 8.96 -0.33
CA LEU A 18 -13.17 7.87 0.57
C LEU A 18 -14.52 7.24 0.17
N THR A 19 -15.51 8.06 -0.16
CA THR A 19 -16.82 7.56 -0.58
C THR A 19 -16.72 6.74 -1.87
N HIS A 20 -15.87 7.16 -2.82
CA HIS A 20 -15.63 6.40 -4.05
C HIS A 20 -14.94 5.07 -3.77
N ALA A 21 -13.90 5.07 -2.92
CA ALA A 21 -13.20 3.85 -2.53
C ALA A 21 -14.12 2.84 -1.82
N LEU A 22 -14.94 3.31 -0.86
CA LEU A 22 -15.91 2.46 -0.16
C LEU A 22 -16.99 1.90 -1.09
N ARG A 23 -17.47 2.69 -2.06
CA ARG A 23 -18.39 2.19 -3.10
C ARG A 23 -17.74 1.11 -3.97
N CYS A 24 -16.46 1.25 -4.33
CA CYS A 24 -15.76 0.19 -5.06
C CYS A 24 -15.71 -1.11 -4.25
N ILE A 25 -15.43 -1.03 -2.94
CA ILE A 25 -15.42 -2.21 -2.06
C ILE A 25 -16.84 -2.79 -1.93
N GLN A 26 -17.87 -1.96 -1.75
CA GLN A 26 -19.25 -2.39 -1.62
C GLN A 26 -19.79 -3.07 -2.89
N ASN A 27 -19.34 -2.61 -4.06
CA ASN A 27 -19.73 -3.16 -5.37
C ASN A 27 -18.85 -4.33 -5.80
N ALA A 28 -17.85 -4.73 -5.00
CA ALA A 28 -17.02 -5.88 -5.31
C ALA A 28 -17.86 -7.16 -5.29
N ASP A 29 -17.46 -8.13 -6.09
CA ASP A 29 -18.10 -9.44 -6.22
C ASP A 29 -17.77 -10.43 -5.09
N VAL A 30 -17.16 -9.92 -4.01
CA VAL A 30 -16.82 -10.66 -2.79
C VAL A 30 -17.15 -9.83 -1.54
N ASP A 31 -17.54 -10.50 -0.47
CA ASP A 31 -17.74 -9.85 0.83
C ASP A 31 -16.40 -9.44 1.45
N VAL A 32 -16.33 -8.21 1.96
CA VAL A 32 -15.14 -7.62 2.57
C VAL A 32 -15.45 -7.05 3.95
N ASP A 33 -14.75 -7.49 4.98
CA ASP A 33 -14.78 -6.86 6.31
C ASP A 33 -13.96 -5.55 6.25
N VAL A 34 -14.62 -4.39 6.32
CA VAL A 34 -13.97 -3.09 6.13
C VAL A 34 -13.67 -2.41 7.45
N TYR A 35 -12.42 -2.00 7.62
CA TYR A 35 -11.92 -1.24 8.77
C TYR A 35 -11.43 0.14 8.32
N LEU A 36 -11.83 1.18 9.06
CA LEU A 36 -11.35 2.54 8.86
C LEU A 36 -10.48 2.94 10.07
N ALA A 37 -9.18 3.01 9.89
CA ALA A 37 -8.27 3.50 10.92
C ALA A 37 -8.25 5.03 10.88
N ASP A 38 -8.96 5.66 11.81
CA ASP A 38 -9.20 7.10 11.83
C ASP A 38 -8.06 7.86 12.52
N ASN A 39 -7.20 8.49 11.72
CA ASN A 39 -6.10 9.35 12.19
C ASN A 39 -6.50 10.83 12.37
N THR A 40 -7.76 11.18 12.15
CA THR A 40 -8.32 12.54 12.29
C THR A 40 -9.65 12.52 13.04
N PRO A 41 -9.66 12.07 14.30
CA PRO A 41 -10.92 11.87 15.07
C PRO A 41 -11.70 13.16 15.30
N GLU A 42 -11.10 14.32 15.06
CA GLU A 42 -11.76 15.63 15.08
C GLU A 42 -12.54 15.94 13.79
N ASP A 43 -12.35 15.16 12.72
CA ASP A 43 -13.03 15.30 11.44
C ASP A 43 -14.22 14.33 11.36
N PRO A 44 -15.43 14.74 10.95
CA PRO A 44 -16.61 13.87 10.91
C PRO A 44 -16.59 12.83 9.77
N THR A 45 -15.49 12.69 9.03
CA THR A 45 -15.39 11.81 7.86
C THR A 45 -15.64 10.34 8.22
N ALA A 46 -15.08 9.86 9.33
CA ALA A 46 -15.28 8.48 9.79
C ALA A 46 -16.74 8.21 10.18
N GLU A 47 -17.37 9.12 10.92
CA GLU A 47 -18.78 9.04 11.32
C GLU A 47 -19.72 9.05 10.10
N LYS A 48 -19.46 9.92 9.14
CA LYS A 48 -20.21 9.96 7.87
C LYS A 48 -20.07 8.65 7.08
N ALA A 49 -18.85 8.10 7.04
CA ALA A 49 -18.59 6.84 6.33
C ALA A 49 -19.35 5.67 7.00
N GLU A 50 -19.36 5.58 8.33
CA GLU A 50 -20.10 4.56 9.08
C GLU A 50 -21.62 4.66 8.85
N TRP A 51 -22.14 5.88 8.75
CA TRP A 51 -23.56 6.11 8.45
C TRP A 51 -23.93 5.73 6.98
N LEU A 52 -23.06 6.07 6.01
CA LEU A 52 -23.31 5.80 4.58
C LEU A 52 -23.06 4.35 4.18
N PHE A 53 -22.20 3.65 4.88
CA PHE A 53 -21.77 2.28 4.59
C PHE A 53 -21.93 1.39 5.84
N PRO A 54 -23.18 0.94 6.13
CA PRO A 54 -23.42 0.06 7.26
C PRO A 54 -22.58 -1.22 7.16
N GLY A 55 -21.87 -1.58 8.24
CA GLY A 55 -20.97 -2.74 8.26
C GLY A 55 -19.48 -2.38 8.20
N VAL A 56 -19.15 -1.12 7.97
CA VAL A 56 -17.79 -0.61 8.18
C VAL A 56 -17.49 -0.51 9.68
N THR A 57 -16.29 -0.90 10.09
CA THR A 57 -15.83 -0.77 11.49
C THR A 57 -14.83 0.38 11.59
N VAL A 58 -15.16 1.41 12.35
CA VAL A 58 -14.23 2.52 12.64
C VAL A 58 -13.31 2.16 13.81
N LEU A 59 -12.01 2.37 13.62
CA LEU A 59 -10.96 2.19 14.61
C LEU A 59 -10.34 3.57 14.94
N PRO A 60 -10.89 4.31 15.93
CA PRO A 60 -10.43 5.66 16.23
C PRO A 60 -9.01 5.64 16.81
N GLN A 61 -8.17 6.55 16.36
CA GLN A 61 -6.82 6.75 16.86
C GLN A 61 -6.78 8.01 17.77
N LYS A 62 -5.71 8.15 18.55
CA LYS A 62 -5.50 9.36 19.39
C LYS A 62 -4.99 10.57 18.58
N GLY A 63 -5.40 10.69 17.32
CA GLY A 63 -4.86 11.63 16.34
C GLY A 63 -3.94 10.93 15.33
N ASN A 64 -3.20 11.70 14.53
CA ASN A 64 -2.33 11.14 13.49
C ASN A 64 -1.11 10.41 14.08
N ILE A 65 -1.20 9.09 14.14
CA ILE A 65 -0.13 8.19 14.62
C ILE A 65 0.76 7.64 13.48
N GLY A 66 0.48 8.04 12.23
CA GLY A 66 1.18 7.58 11.03
C GLY A 66 0.49 6.40 10.34
N PHE A 67 0.90 6.14 9.08
CA PHE A 67 0.23 5.17 8.21
C PHE A 67 0.36 3.72 8.71
N GLY A 68 1.57 3.27 8.98
CA GLY A 68 1.80 1.88 9.39
C GLY A 68 1.17 1.54 10.73
N ARG A 69 1.29 2.44 11.72
CA ARG A 69 0.67 2.23 13.05
C ARG A 69 -0.85 2.21 12.98
N ALA A 70 -1.44 3.09 12.17
CA ALA A 70 -2.89 3.12 11.99
C ALA A 70 -3.40 1.83 11.33
N ASN A 71 -2.72 1.34 10.29
CA ASN A 71 -3.03 0.02 9.72
C ASN A 71 -2.88 -1.12 10.75
N ASN A 72 -1.90 -1.05 11.64
CA ASN A 72 -1.70 -2.09 12.66
C ASN A 72 -2.84 -2.17 13.68
N ALA A 73 -3.66 -1.12 13.81
CA ALA A 73 -4.82 -1.15 14.69
C ALA A 73 -5.83 -2.26 14.33
N VAL A 74 -5.82 -2.72 13.08
CA VAL A 74 -6.70 -3.79 12.61
C VAL A 74 -6.25 -5.18 13.07
N LEU A 75 -4.97 -5.39 13.42
CA LEU A 75 -4.39 -6.72 13.70
C LEU A 75 -5.21 -7.59 14.68
N PRO A 76 -5.73 -7.05 15.81
CA PRO A 76 -6.56 -7.83 16.74
C PRO A 76 -7.89 -8.30 16.13
N HIS A 77 -8.38 -7.63 15.10
CA HIS A 77 -9.68 -7.87 14.47
C HIS A 77 -9.60 -8.82 13.27
N LEU A 78 -8.40 -9.05 12.72
CA LEU A 78 -8.21 -9.84 11.51
C LEU A 78 -8.54 -11.31 11.73
N GLN A 79 -9.55 -11.81 11.01
CA GLN A 79 -9.95 -13.22 10.95
C GLN A 79 -10.01 -13.77 9.52
N SER A 80 -9.92 -12.89 8.52
CA SER A 80 -9.95 -13.20 7.09
C SER A 80 -8.69 -13.96 6.65
N LYS A 81 -8.76 -14.67 5.54
CA LYS A 81 -7.59 -15.34 4.92
C LYS A 81 -6.64 -14.34 4.26
N TYR A 82 -7.21 -13.29 3.67
CA TYR A 82 -6.50 -12.21 3.00
C TYR A 82 -6.82 -10.87 3.63
N HIS A 83 -5.86 -9.96 3.57
CA HIS A 83 -6.02 -8.59 4.04
C HIS A 83 -5.59 -7.62 2.95
N LEU A 84 -6.42 -6.62 2.68
CA LEU A 84 -6.14 -5.53 1.76
C LEU A 84 -5.80 -4.26 2.56
N ILE A 85 -4.61 -3.72 2.35
CA ILE A 85 -4.24 -2.38 2.78
C ILE A 85 -4.43 -1.48 1.58
N MET A 86 -5.28 -0.47 1.69
CA MET A 86 -5.67 0.39 0.57
C MET A 86 -5.75 1.84 0.97
N ASN A 87 -5.24 2.74 0.13
CA ASN A 87 -5.45 4.16 0.31
C ASN A 87 -6.90 4.56 0.03
N PRO A 88 -7.44 5.59 0.72
CA PRO A 88 -8.82 6.02 0.55
C PRO A 88 -9.11 6.71 -0.80
N ASP A 89 -8.09 6.97 -1.62
CA ASP A 89 -8.18 7.58 -2.95
C ASP A 89 -7.89 6.57 -4.10
N VAL A 90 -8.02 5.26 -3.79
CA VAL A 90 -7.90 4.18 -4.78
C VAL A 90 -9.28 3.66 -5.17
N THR A 91 -9.47 3.42 -6.48
CA THR A 91 -10.66 2.80 -7.05
C THR A 91 -10.29 1.63 -7.97
N PHE A 92 -11.21 0.68 -8.16
CA PHE A 92 -10.99 -0.51 -8.95
C PHE A 92 -12.31 -1.09 -9.49
N GLU A 93 -12.22 -2.00 -10.45
CA GLU A 93 -13.38 -2.70 -11.03
C GLU A 93 -13.93 -3.78 -10.07
N PRO A 94 -15.25 -4.09 -10.09
CA PRO A 94 -15.89 -5.01 -9.15
C PRO A 94 -15.25 -6.41 -9.08
N SER A 95 -14.75 -6.94 -10.21
CA SER A 95 -14.17 -8.30 -10.28
C SER A 95 -12.70 -8.38 -9.85
N LEU A 96 -12.07 -7.26 -9.50
CA LEU A 96 -10.64 -7.27 -9.16
C LEU A 96 -10.34 -8.14 -7.96
N LEU A 97 -11.11 -7.99 -6.88
CA LEU A 97 -10.82 -8.66 -5.60
C LEU A 97 -10.99 -10.18 -5.70
N SER A 98 -12.03 -10.66 -6.39
CA SER A 98 -12.20 -12.11 -6.62
C SER A 98 -11.09 -12.69 -7.49
N ARG A 99 -10.65 -11.97 -8.53
CA ARG A 99 -9.52 -12.36 -9.37
C ARG A 99 -8.22 -12.44 -8.56
N MET A 100 -7.98 -11.48 -7.65
CA MET A 100 -6.81 -11.51 -6.75
C MET A 100 -6.87 -12.70 -5.79
N ILE A 101 -8.04 -12.99 -5.21
CA ILE A 101 -8.24 -14.18 -4.37
C ILE A 101 -7.95 -15.44 -5.14
N MET A 102 -8.57 -15.63 -6.32
CA MET A 102 -8.35 -16.82 -7.15
C MET A 102 -6.87 -17.01 -7.51
N TYR A 103 -6.19 -15.90 -7.85
CA TYR A 103 -4.77 -15.96 -8.17
C TYR A 103 -3.92 -16.37 -6.96
N MET A 104 -4.19 -15.81 -5.79
CA MET A 104 -3.51 -16.17 -4.53
C MET A 104 -3.79 -17.61 -4.10
N GLU A 105 -5.03 -18.12 -4.32
CA GLU A 105 -5.37 -19.53 -4.06
C GLU A 105 -4.56 -20.49 -4.94
N ALA A 106 -4.40 -20.14 -6.22
CA ALA A 106 -3.61 -20.94 -7.16
C ALA A 106 -2.08 -20.86 -6.90
N HIS A 107 -1.62 -19.87 -6.15
CA HIS A 107 -0.20 -19.60 -5.91
C HIS A 107 0.11 -19.46 -4.41
N PRO A 108 0.15 -20.55 -3.64
CA PRO A 108 0.29 -20.50 -2.17
C PRO A 108 1.60 -19.86 -1.69
N ASN A 109 2.62 -19.82 -2.53
CA ASN A 109 3.92 -19.21 -2.18
C ASN A 109 3.97 -17.69 -2.31
N ILE A 110 2.88 -17.04 -2.77
CA ILE A 110 2.80 -15.57 -2.84
C ILE A 110 2.35 -15.03 -1.49
N ALA A 111 3.15 -14.15 -0.91
CA ALA A 111 2.85 -13.42 0.31
C ALA A 111 2.04 -12.14 0.04
N ILE A 112 2.49 -11.36 -0.95
CA ILE A 112 1.83 -10.11 -1.40
C ILE A 112 1.58 -10.19 -2.91
N LEU A 113 0.37 -9.77 -3.30
CA LEU A 113 0.01 -9.49 -4.67
C LEU A 113 -0.25 -7.98 -4.82
N THR A 114 0.41 -7.32 -5.77
CA THR A 114 0.24 -5.89 -6.04
C THR A 114 -0.16 -5.66 -7.50
N PRO A 115 -1.17 -4.81 -7.76
CA PRO A 115 -1.65 -4.54 -9.11
C PRO A 115 -0.81 -3.48 -9.84
N ARG A 116 -1.12 -3.28 -11.11
CA ARG A 116 -0.75 -2.09 -11.85
C ARG A 116 -1.55 -0.91 -11.30
N VAL A 117 -0.85 0.18 -10.98
CA VAL A 117 -1.48 1.40 -10.49
C VAL A 117 -1.50 2.44 -11.60
N LEU A 118 -2.68 2.96 -11.89
CA LEU A 118 -2.93 3.95 -12.94
C LEU A 118 -3.25 5.32 -12.32
N ASN A 119 -2.93 6.37 -13.06
CA ASN A 119 -3.47 7.70 -12.86
C ASN A 119 -4.93 7.77 -13.35
N GLU A 120 -5.67 8.83 -13.02
CA GLU A 120 -7.04 9.07 -13.50
C GLU A 120 -7.13 9.20 -15.03
N ASP A 121 -6.04 9.58 -15.69
CA ASP A 121 -5.93 9.66 -17.16
C ASP A 121 -5.59 8.32 -17.85
N GLY A 122 -5.50 7.24 -17.06
CA GLY A 122 -5.18 5.90 -17.54
C GLY A 122 -3.68 5.62 -17.74
N THR A 123 -2.81 6.60 -17.54
CA THR A 123 -1.35 6.38 -17.60
C THR A 123 -0.85 5.62 -16.36
N GLU A 124 0.19 4.78 -16.51
CA GLU A 124 0.74 4.02 -15.38
C GLU A 124 1.50 4.94 -14.42
N GLN A 125 1.23 4.77 -13.13
CA GLN A 125 2.08 5.29 -12.06
C GLN A 125 3.25 4.32 -11.89
N PHE A 126 4.40 4.60 -12.47
CA PHE A 126 5.59 3.77 -12.33
C PHE A 126 6.10 3.81 -10.89
N LEU A 127 5.45 3.02 -10.02
CA LEU A 127 5.82 2.90 -8.62
C LEU A 127 7.08 2.04 -8.45
N PRO A 128 7.85 2.21 -7.37
CA PRO A 128 9.02 1.39 -7.07
C PRO A 128 8.66 -0.10 -7.01
N LYS A 129 9.52 -0.93 -7.60
CA LYS A 129 9.39 -2.40 -7.63
C LYS A 129 10.65 -3.12 -7.12
N LYS A 130 11.76 -2.39 -6.98
CA LYS A 130 13.02 -2.92 -6.46
C LYS A 130 13.28 -2.43 -5.03
N ARG A 131 14.21 -3.10 -4.36
CA ARG A 131 14.65 -2.74 -3.01
C ARG A 131 15.31 -1.35 -3.00
N ILE A 132 15.04 -0.60 -1.95
CA ILE A 132 15.60 0.74 -1.76
C ILE A 132 17.12 0.67 -1.57
N SER A 133 17.81 1.57 -2.28
CA SER A 133 19.24 1.78 -2.21
C SER A 133 19.59 3.25 -2.43
N VAL A 134 20.82 3.64 -2.12
CA VAL A 134 21.27 5.04 -2.25
C VAL A 134 21.15 5.53 -3.68
N HIS A 135 21.60 4.75 -4.68
CA HIS A 135 21.53 5.20 -6.07
C HIS A 135 20.08 5.34 -6.58
N TYR A 136 19.14 4.50 -6.13
CA TYR A 136 17.72 4.64 -6.49
C TYR A 136 17.07 5.88 -5.86
N LEU A 137 17.44 6.22 -4.62
CA LEU A 137 16.99 7.46 -4.00
C LEU A 137 17.55 8.69 -4.72
N LEU A 138 18.84 8.67 -5.09
CA LEU A 138 19.46 9.70 -5.92
C LEU A 138 18.80 9.77 -7.32
N GLY A 139 18.47 8.62 -7.90
CA GLY A 139 17.70 8.54 -9.14
C GLY A 139 16.38 9.28 -9.06
N GLY A 140 15.60 9.06 -7.98
CA GLY A 140 14.33 9.78 -7.76
C GLY A 140 14.49 11.27 -7.46
N LEU A 141 15.55 11.67 -6.73
CA LEU A 141 15.81 13.06 -6.37
C LEU A 141 16.33 13.88 -7.55
N LEU A 142 17.17 13.27 -8.41
CA LEU A 142 17.95 13.94 -9.45
C LEU A 142 17.55 13.50 -10.87
N GLU A 143 16.38 12.88 -11.07
CA GLU A 143 15.96 12.34 -12.38
C GLU A 143 16.01 13.37 -13.53
N ASN A 144 15.77 14.65 -13.23
CA ASN A 144 15.82 15.74 -14.20
C ASN A 144 17.24 16.29 -14.45
N HIS A 145 18.26 15.83 -13.70
CA HIS A 145 19.63 16.36 -13.73
C HIS A 145 20.61 15.47 -14.52
N GLY A 146 20.12 14.51 -15.30
CA GLY A 146 20.98 13.74 -16.20
C GLY A 146 20.48 12.33 -16.51
N LYS A 147 21.05 11.76 -17.59
CA LYS A 147 20.67 10.43 -18.09
C LYS A 147 20.91 9.31 -17.07
N LEU A 148 21.97 9.41 -16.27
CA LEU A 148 22.32 8.41 -15.26
C LEU A 148 21.24 8.31 -14.16
N PHE A 149 20.81 9.45 -13.62
CA PHE A 149 19.78 9.49 -12.58
C PHE A 149 18.43 9.02 -13.10
N ARG A 150 18.07 9.40 -14.33
CA ARG A 150 16.87 8.90 -15.01
C ARG A 150 16.92 7.39 -15.18
N ARG A 151 18.06 6.82 -15.59
CA ARG A 151 18.24 5.37 -15.70
C ARG A 151 18.05 4.67 -14.34
N TRP A 152 18.61 5.20 -13.25
CA TRP A 152 18.41 4.65 -11.92
C TRP A 152 16.94 4.69 -11.49
N ARG A 153 16.24 5.81 -11.80
CA ARG A 153 14.80 5.92 -11.54
C ARG A 153 14.00 4.90 -12.32
N THR A 154 14.26 4.78 -13.61
CA THR A 154 13.60 3.82 -14.52
C THR A 154 13.85 2.38 -14.09
N ASP A 155 15.09 2.04 -13.72
CA ASP A 155 15.44 0.72 -13.20
C ASP A 155 14.73 0.41 -11.87
N PHE A 156 14.66 1.38 -10.96
CA PHE A 156 13.97 1.23 -9.67
C PHE A 156 12.48 0.91 -9.83
N THR A 157 11.84 1.52 -10.80
CA THR A 157 10.41 1.35 -11.09
C THR A 157 10.14 0.26 -12.12
N MET A 158 11.17 -0.30 -12.75
CA MET A 158 11.06 -1.22 -13.88
C MET A 158 10.24 -0.62 -15.05
N ALA A 159 10.29 0.71 -15.24
CA ALA A 159 9.48 1.42 -16.23
C ALA A 159 9.91 1.22 -17.69
N ASP A 160 11.11 0.69 -17.93
CA ASP A 160 11.64 0.30 -19.24
C ASP A 160 11.31 -1.14 -19.64
N MET A 161 10.68 -1.89 -18.72
CA MET A 161 10.30 -3.28 -18.97
C MET A 161 8.85 -3.36 -19.47
N ASP A 162 8.63 -4.00 -20.61
CA ASP A 162 7.28 -4.35 -21.09
C ASP A 162 6.78 -5.58 -20.30
N ILE A 163 6.28 -5.34 -19.08
CA ILE A 163 5.81 -6.40 -18.19
C ILE A 163 4.39 -6.79 -18.60
N ARG A 164 4.26 -7.94 -19.27
CA ARG A 164 2.97 -8.49 -19.75
C ARG A 164 2.43 -9.63 -18.89
N TYR A 165 3.26 -10.22 -18.05
CA TYR A 165 2.92 -11.36 -17.19
C TYR A 165 3.27 -11.03 -15.74
N PRO A 166 2.66 -11.75 -14.76
CA PRO A 166 3.02 -11.58 -13.36
C PRO A 166 4.51 -11.84 -13.13
N VAL A 167 5.18 -10.92 -12.43
CA VAL A 167 6.61 -11.01 -12.12
C VAL A 167 6.88 -10.82 -10.65
N PRO A 168 7.88 -11.51 -10.07
CA PRO A 168 8.34 -11.23 -8.73
C PRO A 168 8.99 -9.84 -8.67
N VAL A 169 8.69 -9.13 -7.59
CA VAL A 169 9.26 -7.81 -7.27
C VAL A 169 9.80 -7.81 -5.85
N GLU A 170 10.67 -6.84 -5.53
CA GLU A 170 11.25 -6.75 -4.19
C GLU A 170 10.51 -5.76 -3.28
N PHE A 171 9.61 -4.98 -3.85
CA PHE A 171 8.88 -3.94 -3.14
C PHE A 171 7.46 -3.78 -3.70
N ALA A 172 6.48 -3.72 -2.81
CA ALA A 172 5.10 -3.39 -3.11
C ALA A 172 4.70 -2.15 -2.33
N THR A 173 4.18 -1.13 -3.04
CA THR A 173 3.82 0.17 -2.47
C THR A 173 2.53 0.07 -1.65
N GLY A 174 2.51 0.74 -0.49
CA GLY A 174 1.40 0.70 0.48
C GLY A 174 0.06 1.28 0.02
N CYS A 175 -0.02 1.87 -1.18
CA CYS A 175 -1.29 2.37 -1.69
C CYS A 175 -2.31 1.27 -2.00
N PHE A 176 -1.83 0.05 -2.36
CA PHE A 176 -2.66 -1.13 -2.56
C PHE A 176 -1.83 -2.42 -2.35
N LEU A 177 -1.94 -3.02 -1.17
CA LEU A 177 -1.25 -4.25 -0.78
C LEU A 177 -2.27 -5.35 -0.47
N PHE A 178 -2.30 -6.39 -1.29
CA PHE A 178 -3.11 -7.58 -1.04
C PHE A 178 -2.22 -8.67 -0.44
N ILE A 179 -2.35 -8.91 0.88
CA ILE A 179 -1.42 -9.74 1.66
C ILE A 179 -2.15 -10.94 2.30
N ARG A 180 -1.45 -12.06 2.51
CA ARG A 180 -1.94 -13.13 3.38
C ARG A 180 -2.00 -12.64 4.83
N THR A 181 -3.16 -12.73 5.43
CA THR A 181 -3.39 -12.27 6.82
C THR A 181 -2.44 -12.94 7.80
N GLU A 182 -2.19 -14.23 7.65
CA GLU A 182 -1.26 -14.98 8.51
C GLU A 182 0.16 -14.40 8.49
N ILE A 183 0.64 -13.96 7.31
CA ILE A 183 1.97 -13.34 7.16
C ILE A 183 1.98 -11.96 7.79
N PHE A 184 0.94 -11.15 7.56
CA PHE A 184 0.83 -9.82 8.16
C PHE A 184 0.79 -9.89 9.69
N LYS A 185 0.04 -10.84 10.25
CA LYS A 185 -0.01 -11.10 11.70
C LYS A 185 1.30 -11.64 12.23
N LYS A 186 1.96 -12.57 11.54
CA LYS A 186 3.27 -13.12 11.94
C LYS A 186 4.34 -12.04 12.06
N LEU A 187 4.31 -11.07 11.15
CA LEU A 187 5.21 -9.92 11.16
C LEU A 187 4.77 -8.79 12.11
N GLU A 188 3.68 -8.97 12.86
CA GLU A 188 3.08 -7.93 13.72
C GLU A 188 2.76 -6.64 12.94
N GLY A 189 2.41 -6.80 11.65
CA GLY A 189 2.09 -5.69 10.76
C GLY A 189 3.30 -4.87 10.31
N PHE A 190 3.09 -3.57 10.14
CA PHE A 190 4.15 -2.62 9.82
C PHE A 190 5.02 -2.31 11.04
N ASP A 191 6.32 -2.08 10.81
CA ASP A 191 7.24 -1.66 11.87
C ASP A 191 6.86 -0.25 12.39
N PRO A 192 6.51 -0.10 13.69
CA PRO A 192 6.00 1.15 14.23
C PRO A 192 7.04 2.29 14.33
N ARG A 193 8.33 2.03 14.04
CA ARG A 193 9.35 3.08 13.96
C ARG A 193 9.14 4.04 12.80
N PHE A 194 8.45 3.60 11.74
CA PHE A 194 8.13 4.44 10.57
C PHE A 194 6.80 5.15 10.82
N PHE A 195 6.82 6.48 10.72
CA PHE A 195 5.60 7.27 10.83
C PHE A 195 4.87 7.34 9.48
N LEU A 196 5.61 7.61 8.41
CA LEU A 196 5.13 7.70 7.05
C LEU A 196 6.32 7.49 6.11
N TYR A 197 6.12 6.73 5.04
CA TYR A 197 7.12 6.25 4.09
C TYR A 197 8.09 5.21 4.67
N GLN A 198 8.52 4.28 3.86
CA GLN A 198 9.42 3.16 4.14
C GLN A 198 8.82 2.03 4.99
N GLU A 199 7.63 2.16 5.57
CA GLU A 199 6.94 1.07 6.26
C GLU A 199 6.59 -0.08 5.31
N ASP A 200 6.16 0.25 4.08
CA ASP A 200 5.85 -0.71 3.01
C ASP A 200 7.10 -1.38 2.44
N SER A 201 8.17 -0.61 2.28
CA SER A 201 9.47 -1.12 1.88
C SER A 201 10.07 -2.04 2.95
N ASP A 202 9.91 -1.69 4.22
CA ASP A 202 10.33 -2.51 5.36
C ASP A 202 9.53 -3.81 5.44
N LEU A 203 8.21 -3.75 5.30
CA LEU A 203 7.34 -4.92 5.29
C LEU A 203 7.74 -5.87 4.16
N SER A 204 7.90 -5.33 2.95
CA SER A 204 8.34 -6.10 1.78
C SER A 204 9.68 -6.79 2.05
N ARG A 205 10.64 -6.06 2.61
CA ARG A 205 11.96 -6.61 2.93
C ARG A 205 11.90 -7.69 4.00
N ARG A 206 11.12 -7.52 5.08
CA ARG A 206 10.95 -8.56 6.12
C ARG A 206 10.39 -9.85 5.55
N ILE A 207 9.39 -9.75 4.66
CA ILE A 207 8.81 -10.92 3.98
C ILE A 207 9.87 -11.70 3.21
N LEU A 208 10.71 -11.00 2.45
CA LEU A 208 11.76 -11.64 1.62
C LEU A 208 12.92 -12.19 2.47
N GLU A 209 13.40 -11.44 3.46
CA GLU A 209 14.51 -11.87 4.33
C GLU A 209 14.10 -13.08 5.21
N GLU A 210 12.86 -13.10 5.72
CA GLU A 210 12.33 -14.23 6.50
C GLU A 210 11.79 -15.36 5.62
N ARG A 211 11.88 -15.24 4.29
CA ARG A 211 11.43 -16.25 3.31
C ARG A 211 9.97 -16.67 3.50
N LEU A 212 9.10 -15.71 3.80
CA LEU A 212 7.67 -15.95 4.04
C LEU A 212 6.85 -16.10 2.76
N GLY A 213 7.45 -15.84 1.62
CA GLY A 213 6.84 -15.95 0.30
C GLY A 213 7.38 -14.91 -0.67
N SER A 214 6.87 -14.91 -1.88
CA SER A 214 7.20 -13.94 -2.92
C SER A 214 6.25 -12.74 -2.88
N ILE A 215 6.72 -11.61 -3.41
CA ILE A 215 5.91 -10.43 -3.71
C ILE A 215 5.75 -10.41 -5.22
N VAL A 216 4.51 -10.36 -5.72
CA VAL A 216 4.24 -10.45 -7.15
C VAL A 216 3.49 -9.21 -7.62
N TYR A 217 4.01 -8.58 -8.67
CA TYR A 217 3.31 -7.56 -9.45
C TYR A 217 2.54 -8.23 -10.59
N HIS A 218 1.24 -7.92 -10.70
CA HIS A 218 0.37 -8.48 -11.73
C HIS A 218 -0.13 -7.38 -12.69
N PRO A 219 0.36 -7.34 -13.94
CA PRO A 219 0.11 -6.23 -14.85
C PRO A 219 -1.34 -6.13 -15.36
N GLU A 220 -2.10 -7.24 -15.36
CA GLU A 220 -3.50 -7.26 -15.81
C GLU A 220 -4.50 -6.92 -14.70
N MET A 221 -4.05 -6.88 -13.45
CA MET A 221 -4.84 -6.40 -12.31
C MET A 221 -4.57 -4.92 -12.13
N CYS A 222 -5.58 -4.08 -12.32
CA CYS A 222 -5.40 -2.63 -12.36
C CYS A 222 -6.23 -1.94 -11.29
N VAL A 223 -5.65 -0.91 -10.69
CA VAL A 223 -6.36 0.04 -9.82
C VAL A 223 -6.06 1.47 -10.27
N THR A 224 -6.97 2.39 -10.03
CA THR A 224 -6.74 3.82 -10.26
C THR A 224 -6.48 4.51 -8.93
N HIS A 225 -5.38 5.25 -8.82
CA HIS A 225 -4.98 5.96 -7.62
C HIS A 225 -4.88 7.46 -7.91
N ARG A 226 -5.69 8.26 -7.26
CA ARG A 226 -5.82 9.71 -7.51
C ARG A 226 -4.61 10.51 -7.05
N TRP A 227 -3.71 9.97 -6.33
CA TRP A 227 -2.47 10.50 -5.76
C TRP A 227 -2.31 12.03 -5.79
N ALA A 228 -2.80 12.71 -4.78
CA ALA A 228 -2.76 14.18 -4.67
C ALA A 228 -1.34 14.77 -4.53
N ARG A 229 -0.29 13.96 -4.32
CA ARG A 229 1.15 14.35 -4.19
C ARG A 229 1.44 15.49 -3.19
N GLU A 230 0.50 15.87 -2.37
CA GLU A 230 0.62 17.05 -1.50
C GLU A 230 1.78 16.94 -0.49
N ASN A 231 1.99 15.75 0.06
CA ASN A 231 3.00 15.54 1.09
C ASN A 231 4.45 15.63 0.58
N THR A 232 4.72 15.32 -0.69
CA THR A 232 6.08 15.38 -1.25
C THR A 232 6.49 16.80 -1.65
N ARG A 233 5.53 17.72 -1.78
CA ARG A 233 5.77 19.12 -2.15
C ARG A 233 6.12 20.01 -0.97
N THR A 234 5.77 19.62 0.26
CA THR A 234 6.03 20.41 1.46
C THR A 234 7.41 20.11 2.06
N PHE A 235 8.06 21.11 2.66
CA PHE A 235 9.32 20.91 3.39
C PHE A 235 9.17 19.87 4.53
N LYS A 236 8.05 19.93 5.27
CA LYS A 236 7.73 18.98 6.35
C LYS A 236 7.59 17.55 5.82
N GLY A 237 6.95 17.36 4.67
CA GLY A 237 6.83 16.05 4.01
C GLY A 237 8.19 15.48 3.59
N ARG A 238 9.06 16.29 2.98
CA ARG A 238 10.43 15.90 2.60
C ARG A 238 11.28 15.51 3.82
N MET A 239 11.18 16.27 4.91
CA MET A 239 11.88 15.95 6.16
C MET A 239 11.41 14.61 6.76
N ARG A 240 10.08 14.35 6.76
CA ARG A 240 9.53 13.05 7.20
C ARG A 240 10.07 11.89 6.36
N GLN A 241 10.09 12.06 5.03
CA GLN A 241 10.65 11.06 4.13
C GLN A 241 12.14 10.80 4.41
N MET A 242 12.94 11.86 4.59
CA MET A 242 14.36 11.73 4.93
C MET A 242 14.58 10.97 6.25
N VAL A 243 13.81 11.32 7.30
CA VAL A 243 13.88 10.62 8.60
C VAL A 243 13.54 9.13 8.44
N SER A 244 12.53 8.79 7.65
CA SER A 244 12.15 7.39 7.38
C SER A 244 13.24 6.65 6.60
N VAL A 245 13.84 7.28 5.59
CA VAL A 245 14.99 6.72 4.85
C VAL A 245 16.18 6.46 5.79
N CYS A 246 16.52 7.42 6.66
CA CYS A 246 17.59 7.21 7.65
C CYS A 246 17.28 6.03 8.58
N LYS A 247 16.05 5.93 9.08
CA LYS A 247 15.62 4.78 9.92
C LYS A 247 15.70 3.45 9.17
N TYR A 248 15.35 3.45 7.87
CA TYR A 248 15.44 2.26 7.03
C TYR A 248 16.90 1.79 6.91
N PHE A 249 17.82 2.69 6.57
CA PHE A 249 19.24 2.34 6.46
C PHE A 249 19.90 2.01 7.81
N LEU A 250 19.46 2.62 8.91
CA LEU A 250 19.92 2.22 10.25
C LEU A 250 19.47 0.81 10.61
N LYS A 251 18.29 0.38 10.16
CA LYS A 251 17.78 -0.98 10.41
C LYS A 251 18.48 -2.02 9.53
N TRP A 252 18.67 -1.70 8.26
CA TRP A 252 18.98 -2.67 7.22
C TRP A 252 20.41 -2.56 6.66
N GLY A 253 21.16 -1.57 7.08
CA GLY A 253 22.44 -1.21 6.46
C GLY A 253 22.26 -0.38 5.20
N ILE A 254 23.31 0.35 4.83
CA ILE A 254 23.35 1.15 3.60
C ILE A 254 23.63 0.22 2.43
N THR A 255 22.75 0.21 1.44
CA THR A 255 22.91 -0.50 0.16
C THR A 255 23.12 0.50 -0.96
N TRP A 256 24.06 0.15 -1.86
CA TRP A 256 24.34 0.95 -3.07
C TRP A 256 23.65 0.37 -4.28
#